data_2f42b048882a854b42bee4bf5b71df12
#
_entry.id   2f42b048882a854b42bee4bf5b71df12
#
_cell.length_a   1.000
_cell.length_b   1.000
_cell.length_c   1.000
_cell.angle_alpha   90.00
_cell.angle_beta   90.00
_cell.angle_gamma   90.00
#
_symmetry.space_group_name_H-M   'P 1'
#
loop_
_entity.id
_entity.type
_entity.pdbx_description
1 polymer ?
#
loop_
_entity_poly.entity_id
_entity_poly.type
_entity_poly.pdbx_seq_one_letter_code
_entity_poly.pdbx_strand_id
1 'polypeptide(L)'
;MTLQELQVQVDNWIKKYGVRYFNELTNMALLTEEVGELSRHMARRYGEQNYKKEVDGVSSIKEEMGDILFVLTCLSNQMNIDLEECFEISMRKKTQRDSVRHLNNKKLS
;
A
#
# COMPACT_ATOMS: atom_id res chain seq x y z
N MET A 1 -0.53 9.36 -13.72
CA MET A 1 -1.26 8.06 -13.75
C MET A 1 -2.42 8.10 -12.78
N THR A 2 -3.61 7.73 -13.21
CA THR A 2 -4.78 7.59 -12.33
C THR A 2 -4.77 6.22 -11.65
N LEU A 3 -5.58 6.05 -10.61
CA LEU A 3 -5.75 4.74 -9.97
C LEU A 3 -6.33 3.71 -10.94
N GLN A 4 -7.24 4.13 -11.81
CA GLN A 4 -7.80 3.26 -12.84
C GLN A 4 -6.72 2.81 -13.83
N GLU A 5 -5.86 3.72 -14.27
CA GLU A 5 -4.73 3.38 -15.14
C GLU A 5 -3.77 2.41 -14.46
N LEU A 6 -3.51 2.61 -13.16
CA LEU A 6 -2.70 1.70 -12.37
C LEU A 6 -3.30 0.29 -12.35
N GLN A 7 -4.61 0.19 -12.11
CA GLN A 7 -5.31 -1.10 -12.10
C GLN A 7 -5.22 -1.81 -13.45
N VAL A 8 -5.40 -1.07 -14.54
CA VAL A 8 -5.25 -1.62 -15.90
C VAL A 8 -3.82 -2.08 -16.16
N GLN A 9 -2.84 -1.29 -15.77
CA GLN A 9 -1.43 -1.63 -15.97
C GLN A 9 -1.05 -2.92 -15.24
N VAL A 10 -1.49 -3.07 -13.99
CA VAL A 10 -1.22 -4.28 -13.21
C VAL A 10 -1.90 -5.49 -13.83
N ASP A 11 -3.17 -5.34 -14.24
CA ASP A 11 -3.91 -6.44 -14.87
C ASP A 11 -3.22 -6.92 -16.15
N ASN A 12 -2.80 -5.99 -16.99
CA ASN A 12 -2.08 -6.32 -18.22
C ASN A 12 -0.75 -7.03 -17.93
N TRP A 13 -0.03 -6.60 -16.91
CA TRP A 13 1.22 -7.22 -16.50
C TRP A 13 1.00 -8.66 -16.03
N ILE A 14 -0.02 -8.88 -15.20
CA ILE A 14 -0.36 -10.23 -14.71
C ILE A 14 -0.70 -11.14 -15.88
N LYS A 15 -1.51 -10.68 -16.82
CA LYS A 15 -1.90 -11.48 -17.99
C LYS A 15 -0.70 -11.80 -18.88
N LYS A 16 0.25 -10.89 -18.99
CA LYS A 16 1.41 -11.05 -19.87
C LYS A 16 2.51 -11.90 -19.23
N TYR A 17 2.81 -11.69 -17.96
CA TYR A 17 3.98 -12.29 -17.30
C TYR A 17 3.61 -13.20 -16.13
N GLY A 18 2.53 -12.93 -15.43
CA GLY A 18 2.13 -13.67 -14.23
C GLY A 18 1.22 -14.86 -14.47
N VAL A 19 0.71 -14.99 -15.68
CA VAL A 19 -0.27 -15.99 -16.09
C VAL A 19 -1.67 -15.73 -15.49
N ARG A 20 -1.77 -15.69 -14.18
CA ARG A 20 -3.01 -15.37 -13.46
C ARG A 20 -2.69 -14.77 -12.09
N TYR A 21 -3.70 -14.19 -11.45
CA TYR A 21 -3.57 -13.78 -10.05
C TYR A 21 -3.43 -15.01 -9.15
N PHE A 22 -2.63 -14.88 -8.10
CA PHE A 22 -2.72 -15.81 -6.98
C PHE A 22 -4.11 -15.69 -6.35
N ASN A 23 -4.53 -16.73 -5.64
CA ASN A 23 -5.79 -16.66 -4.90
C ASN A 23 -5.78 -15.51 -3.87
N GLU A 24 -6.95 -14.99 -3.52
CA GLU A 24 -7.10 -13.79 -2.68
C GLU A 24 -6.43 -13.95 -1.32
N LEU A 25 -6.50 -15.13 -0.72
CA LEU A 25 -5.86 -15.37 0.57
C LEU A 25 -4.32 -15.35 0.45
N THR A 26 -3.78 -15.88 -0.64
CA THR A 26 -2.35 -15.82 -0.92
C THR A 26 -1.90 -14.37 -1.11
N ASN A 27 -2.64 -13.60 -1.91
CA ASN A 27 -2.32 -12.19 -2.11
C ASN A 27 -2.45 -11.38 -0.81
N MET A 28 -3.41 -11.71 0.05
CA MET A 28 -3.52 -11.06 1.36
C MET A 28 -2.31 -11.37 2.24
N ALA A 29 -1.83 -12.61 2.23
CA ALA A 29 -0.62 -13.00 2.97
C ALA A 29 0.61 -12.25 2.43
N LEU A 30 0.74 -12.12 1.10
CA LEU A 30 1.82 -11.37 0.48
C LEU A 30 1.76 -9.88 0.87
N LEU A 31 0.57 -9.29 0.89
CA LEU A 31 0.40 -7.90 1.34
C LEU A 31 0.89 -7.73 2.77
N THR A 32 0.55 -8.65 3.66
CA THR A 32 0.99 -8.62 5.04
C THR A 32 2.51 -8.73 5.14
N GLU A 33 3.13 -9.59 4.34
CA GLU A 33 4.59 -9.72 4.28
C GLU A 33 5.26 -8.42 3.84
N GLU A 34 4.75 -7.78 2.79
CA GLU A 34 5.32 -6.54 2.27
C GLU A 34 5.18 -5.40 3.28
N VAL A 35 4.05 -5.33 4.00
CA VAL A 35 3.86 -4.36 5.09
C VAL A 35 4.86 -4.63 6.21
N GLY A 36 5.10 -5.90 6.55
CA GLY A 36 6.10 -6.28 7.54
C GLY A 36 7.52 -5.88 7.12
N GLU A 37 7.86 -6.02 5.85
CA GLU A 37 9.17 -5.59 5.34
C GLU A 37 9.32 -4.07 5.35
N LEU A 38 8.27 -3.34 4.99
CA LEU A 38 8.26 -1.89 5.14
C LEU A 38 8.48 -1.49 6.59
N SER A 39 7.79 -2.14 7.52
CA SER A 39 7.92 -1.90 8.96
C SER A 39 9.36 -2.11 9.43
N ARG A 40 10.02 -3.16 8.94
CA ARG A 40 11.43 -3.44 9.26
C ARG A 40 12.35 -2.32 8.78
N HIS A 41 12.18 -1.87 7.55
CA HIS A 41 12.98 -0.76 7.01
C HIS A 41 12.74 0.55 7.76
N MET A 42 11.49 0.83 8.15
CA MET A 42 11.16 2.01 8.93
C MET A 42 11.84 1.98 10.31
N ALA A 43 11.85 0.80 10.98
CA ALA A 43 12.50 0.63 12.26
C ALA A 43 14.01 0.85 12.17
N ARG A 44 14.63 0.44 11.07
CA ARG A 44 16.07 0.59 10.86
C ARG A 44 16.48 1.99 10.46
N ARG A 45 15.65 2.69 9.69
CA ARG A 45 15.95 4.05 9.26
C ARG A 45 15.64 5.09 10.34
N TYR A 46 14.53 4.95 11.05
CA TYR A 46 14.02 5.97 11.97
C TYR A 46 13.96 5.50 13.42
N GLY A 47 14.06 4.19 13.67
CA GLY A 47 14.02 3.62 15.01
C GLY A 47 15.41 3.35 15.57
N GLU A 48 15.47 2.45 16.52
CA GLU A 48 16.68 2.10 17.25
C GLU A 48 17.45 0.92 16.66
N GLN A 49 16.90 0.26 15.63
CA GLN A 49 17.55 -0.83 14.93
C GLN A 49 18.40 -0.32 13.76
N ASN A 50 19.47 -1.05 13.47
CA ASN A 50 20.34 -0.73 12.34
C ASN A 50 20.28 -1.83 11.28
N TYR A 51 20.60 -1.47 10.03
CA TYR A 51 20.81 -2.46 8.98
C TYR A 51 22.07 -3.28 9.26
N LYS A 52 22.00 -4.58 8.97
CA LYS A 52 23.16 -5.48 9.13
C LYS A 52 24.22 -5.21 8.06
N LYS A 53 23.81 -4.67 6.91
CA LYS A 53 24.69 -4.29 5.80
C LYS A 53 24.37 -2.86 5.44
N GLU A 54 25.34 -2.16 4.85
CA GLU A 54 25.11 -0.84 4.32
C GLU A 54 24.14 -0.92 3.14
N VAL A 55 22.99 -0.26 3.27
CA VAL A 55 21.96 -0.20 2.24
C VAL A 55 21.36 1.20 2.21
N ASP A 56 20.84 1.59 1.05
CA ASP A 56 20.07 2.83 0.95
C ASP A 56 18.65 2.56 1.50
N GLY A 57 18.41 2.98 2.74
CA GLY A 57 17.14 2.77 3.42
C GLY A 57 15.96 3.43 2.71
N VAL A 58 16.16 4.59 2.07
CA VAL A 58 15.10 5.27 1.33
C VAL A 58 14.73 4.48 0.08
N SER A 59 15.72 3.95 -0.64
CA SER A 59 15.47 3.12 -1.82
C SER A 59 14.69 1.84 -1.45
N SER A 60 15.06 1.19 -0.34
CA SER A 60 14.37 0.00 0.15
C SER A 60 12.93 0.30 0.56
N ILE A 61 12.68 1.45 1.19
CA ILE A 61 11.34 1.89 1.56
C ILE A 61 10.49 2.13 0.31
N LYS A 62 11.04 2.74 -0.72
CA LYS A 62 10.34 2.96 -2.00
C LYS A 62 9.95 1.64 -2.65
N GLU A 63 10.85 0.66 -2.65
CA GLU A 63 10.55 -0.67 -3.20
C GLU A 63 9.39 -1.31 -2.47
N GLU A 64 9.40 -1.28 -1.13
CA GLU A 64 8.33 -1.88 -0.34
C GLU A 64 6.99 -1.17 -0.53
N MET A 65 6.99 0.15 -0.62
CA MET A 65 5.78 0.90 -0.92
C MET A 65 5.22 0.53 -2.29
N GLY A 66 6.09 0.37 -3.28
CA GLY A 66 5.70 -0.09 -4.61
C GLY A 66 5.12 -1.49 -4.59
N ASP A 67 5.75 -2.41 -3.85
CA ASP A 67 5.30 -3.79 -3.72
C ASP A 67 3.95 -3.88 -3.01
N ILE A 68 3.75 -3.09 -1.96
CA ILE A 68 2.45 -2.99 -1.26
C ILE A 68 1.37 -2.51 -2.23
N LEU A 69 1.65 -1.45 -2.97
CA LEU A 69 0.70 -0.92 -3.94
C LEU A 69 0.36 -1.94 -5.02
N PHE A 70 1.37 -2.67 -5.51
CA PHE A 70 1.17 -3.72 -6.51
C PHE A 70 0.24 -4.82 -5.99
N VAL A 71 0.51 -5.37 -4.81
CA VAL A 71 -0.29 -6.47 -4.26
C VAL A 71 -1.71 -6.01 -3.93
N LEU A 72 -1.86 -4.81 -3.36
CA LEU A 72 -3.18 -4.22 -3.11
C LEU A 72 -3.97 -4.08 -4.40
N THR A 73 -3.30 -3.65 -5.48
CA THR A 73 -3.94 -3.51 -6.79
C THR A 73 -4.34 -4.87 -7.37
N CYS A 74 -3.51 -5.90 -7.18
CA CYS A 74 -3.89 -7.26 -7.57
C CYS A 74 -5.18 -7.71 -6.88
N LEU A 75 -5.27 -7.48 -5.56
CA LEU A 75 -6.48 -7.80 -4.79
C LEU A 75 -7.70 -7.05 -5.32
N SER A 76 -7.57 -5.76 -5.57
CA SER A 76 -8.69 -4.97 -6.08
C SER A 76 -9.16 -5.47 -7.44
N ASN A 77 -8.23 -5.78 -8.33
CA ASN A 77 -8.55 -6.27 -9.67
C ASN A 77 -9.27 -7.62 -9.63
N GLN A 78 -8.75 -8.57 -8.86
CA GLN A 78 -9.36 -9.91 -8.80
C GLN A 78 -10.72 -9.93 -8.11
N MET A 79 -11.03 -8.95 -7.27
CA MET A 79 -12.32 -8.79 -6.62
C MET A 79 -13.25 -7.84 -7.35
N ASN A 80 -12.83 -7.28 -8.48
CA ASN A 80 -13.56 -6.26 -9.25
C ASN A 80 -13.92 -5.03 -8.41
N ILE A 81 -12.96 -4.58 -7.62
CA ILE A 81 -13.09 -3.39 -6.78
C ILE A 81 -12.32 -2.24 -7.40
N ASP A 82 -12.96 -1.06 -7.51
CA ASP A 82 -12.37 0.17 -8.01
C ASP A 82 -11.65 0.89 -6.86
N LEU A 83 -10.34 1.03 -6.96
CA LEU A 83 -9.53 1.69 -5.94
C LEU A 83 -9.87 3.16 -5.77
N GLU A 84 -10.28 3.85 -6.83
CA GLU A 84 -10.72 5.24 -6.73
C GLU A 84 -11.94 5.36 -5.84
N GLU A 85 -12.92 4.47 -6.02
CA GLU A 85 -14.10 4.41 -5.16
C GLU A 85 -13.71 4.13 -3.71
N CYS A 86 -12.80 3.19 -3.47
CA CYS A 86 -12.29 2.90 -2.13
C CYS A 86 -11.70 4.14 -1.46
N PHE A 87 -10.89 4.88 -2.20
CA PHE A 87 -10.27 6.10 -1.71
C PHE A 87 -11.30 7.18 -1.39
N GLU A 88 -12.28 7.37 -2.27
CA GLU A 88 -13.35 8.34 -2.06
C GLU A 88 -14.19 8.01 -0.82
N ILE A 89 -14.51 6.73 -0.63
CA ILE A 89 -15.21 6.25 0.57
C ILE A 89 -14.40 6.58 1.83
N SER A 90 -13.10 6.31 1.79
CA SER A 90 -12.20 6.59 2.91
C SER A 90 -12.16 8.08 3.24
N MET A 91 -12.05 8.94 2.22
CA MET A 91 -11.99 10.39 2.41
C MET A 91 -13.29 10.96 2.96
N ARG A 92 -14.44 10.50 2.46
CA ARG A 92 -15.74 10.94 2.99
C ARG A 92 -15.91 10.54 4.45
N LYS A 93 -15.55 9.31 4.79
CA LYS A 93 -15.63 8.82 6.17
C LYS A 93 -14.76 9.65 7.10
N LYS A 94 -13.53 9.96 6.71
CA LYS A 94 -12.62 10.79 7.51
C LYS A 94 -13.13 12.20 7.65
N THR A 95 -13.64 12.79 6.61
CA THR A 95 -14.17 14.16 6.62
C THR A 95 -15.37 14.27 7.56
N GLN A 96 -16.32 13.34 7.47
CA GLN A 96 -17.51 13.34 8.32
C GLN A 96 -17.17 13.11 9.79
N ARG A 97 -16.26 12.17 10.08
CA ARG A 97 -15.94 11.79 11.46
C ARG A 97 -14.94 12.71 12.12
N ASP A 98 -13.90 13.12 11.39
CA ASP A 98 -12.67 13.65 11.98
C ASP A 98 -12.42 15.13 11.69
N SER A 99 -13.13 15.78 10.75
CA SER A 99 -12.81 17.14 10.31
C SER A 99 -12.81 18.17 11.46
N VAL A 100 -13.79 18.10 12.36
CA VAL A 100 -13.87 18.98 13.52
C VAL A 100 -13.02 18.46 14.68
N ARG A 101 -13.00 17.14 14.87
CA ARG A 101 -12.24 16.47 15.92
C ARG A 101 -10.75 16.82 15.88
N HIS A 102 -10.12 16.76 14.72
CA HIS A 102 -8.70 17.08 14.59
C HIS A 102 -8.41 18.56 14.70
N LEU A 103 -9.28 19.42 14.18
CA LEU A 103 -9.16 20.87 14.33
C LEU A 103 -9.18 21.30 15.80
N ASN A 104 -9.94 20.61 16.63
CA ASN A 104 -10.07 20.90 18.06
C ASN A 104 -9.03 20.15 18.92
N ASN A 105 -8.18 19.32 18.33
CA ASN A 105 -7.18 18.55 19.06
C ASN A 105 -5.90 19.38 19.24
N LYS A 106 -5.67 19.84 20.48
CA LYS A 106 -4.49 20.65 20.82
C LYS A 106 -3.16 19.96 20.56
N LYS A 107 -3.14 18.61 20.55
CA LYS A 107 -1.92 17.85 20.28
C LYS A 107 -1.46 17.96 18.82
N LEU A 108 -2.35 18.38 17.91
CA LEU A 108 -2.05 18.50 16.48
C LEU A 108 -1.76 19.93 16.04
N SER A 109 -1.93 20.91 16.92
CA SER A 109 -1.68 22.33 16.60
C SER A 109 -0.21 22.73 16.69
#